data_9b92798b6780c23b2457fed0d7df64de
#
_entry.id   9b92798b6780c23b2457fed0d7df64de
#
_cell.length_a   1.000
_cell.length_b   1.000
_cell.length_c   1.000
_cell.angle_alpha   90.00
_cell.angle_beta   90.00
_cell.angle_gamma   90.00
#
_symmetry.space_group_name_H-M   'P 1'
#
loop_
_entity.id
_entity.type
_entity.pdbx_description
1 polymer ?
#
loop_
_entity_poly.entity_id
_entity_poly.type
_entity_poly.pdbx_seq_one_letter_code
_entity_poly.pdbx_strand_id
1 'polypeptide(L)'
;MYMGGVKQHSVEYHLVRGFTASHTHKDTDHCIGTFLHHDFISLHRETPIGRVVITEVDLHTLHPFSHFFIVPSLLGRDWFDSILKLYSHHRHAPYAPHDGFSPRFKDTYTILSLPTYFAKSLYFASEDVAKCISAMQQHHYVYEVIDNSLFVYNLEQTEPTEKSIDTQVRFSCALATALETRNK
;
A
#
# COMPACT_ATOMS: atom_id res chain seq x y z
N MET A 1 19.08 -11.72 1.61
CA MET A 1 17.72 -11.56 2.16
C MET A 1 17.25 -12.92 2.63
N TYR A 2 16.91 -13.06 3.91
CA TYR A 2 16.42 -14.33 4.44
C TYR A 2 14.90 -14.33 4.38
N MET A 3 14.33 -15.03 3.44
CA MET A 3 12.89 -15.29 3.41
C MET A 3 12.65 -16.62 4.12
N GLY A 4 12.33 -16.55 5.40
CA GLY A 4 11.98 -17.74 6.18
C GLY A 4 10.47 -17.96 6.14
N GLY A 5 10.02 -19.12 5.69
CA GLY A 5 8.62 -19.50 5.84
C GLY A 5 8.25 -19.59 7.33
N VAL A 6 7.20 -18.90 7.74
CA VAL A 6 6.71 -18.91 9.12
C VAL A 6 5.66 -20.01 9.26
N LYS A 7 5.72 -20.78 10.35
CA LYS A 7 4.70 -21.80 10.64
C LYS A 7 3.35 -21.13 10.91
N GLN A 8 2.29 -21.70 10.35
CA GLN A 8 0.92 -21.15 10.32
C GLN A 8 0.39 -20.63 11.67
N HIS A 9 0.76 -21.27 12.80
CA HIS A 9 0.32 -20.86 14.14
C HIS A 9 1.04 -19.65 14.74
N SER A 10 2.18 -19.22 14.20
CA SER A 10 2.86 -17.98 14.63
C SER A 10 2.32 -16.75 13.92
N VAL A 11 1.50 -16.93 12.89
CA VAL A 11 0.91 -15.86 12.08
C VAL A 11 -0.43 -15.38 12.64
N GLU A 12 -1.13 -16.18 13.44
CA GLU A 12 -2.40 -15.78 14.07
C GLU A 12 -2.28 -14.50 14.93
N TYR A 13 -1.09 -14.17 15.38
CA TYR A 13 -0.83 -12.96 16.16
C TYR A 13 -0.48 -11.71 15.30
N HIS A 14 -0.18 -11.90 14.03
CA HIS A 14 0.16 -10.83 13.10
C HIS A 14 -0.93 -10.69 12.04
N LEU A 15 -2.09 -10.21 12.47
CA LEU A 15 -3.15 -9.85 11.55
C LEU A 15 -2.70 -8.67 10.71
N VAL A 16 -2.34 -8.93 9.45
CA VAL A 16 -2.21 -7.87 8.45
C VAL A 16 -3.54 -7.15 8.36
N ARG A 17 -3.57 -5.90 8.82
CA ARG A 17 -4.80 -5.13 8.93
C ARG A 17 -5.21 -4.59 7.57
N GLY A 18 -4.96 -3.40 7.24
CA GLY A 18 -5.35 -2.78 5.99
C GLY A 18 -6.85 -2.87 5.66
N PHE A 19 -7.27 -2.29 4.55
CA PHE A 19 -8.70 -2.22 4.19
C PHE A 19 -9.34 -3.58 3.90
N THR A 20 -8.54 -4.60 3.59
CA THR A 20 -9.03 -5.95 3.33
C THR A 20 -9.31 -6.77 4.60
N ALA A 21 -8.91 -6.29 5.77
CA ALA A 21 -9.05 -7.01 7.03
C ALA A 21 -10.50 -7.19 7.53
N SER A 22 -11.43 -6.39 7.02
CA SER A 22 -12.85 -6.44 7.41
C SER A 22 -13.63 -7.60 6.80
N HIS A 23 -13.02 -8.37 5.90
CA HIS A 23 -13.66 -9.49 5.23
C HIS A 23 -13.24 -10.82 5.85
N THR A 24 -14.14 -11.80 5.92
CA THR A 24 -13.76 -13.20 6.17
C THR A 24 -12.93 -13.67 4.99
N HIS A 25 -11.64 -13.84 5.20
CA HIS A 25 -10.68 -14.19 4.18
C HIS A 25 -9.74 -15.28 4.68
N LYS A 26 -9.11 -15.93 3.74
CA LYS A 26 -8.09 -16.93 4.01
C LYS A 26 -6.74 -16.35 3.60
N ASP A 27 -5.85 -16.25 4.57
CA ASP A 27 -4.47 -15.85 4.35
C ASP A 27 -3.59 -17.09 4.17
N THR A 28 -2.73 -17.06 3.15
CA THR A 28 -1.78 -18.13 2.82
C THR A 28 -0.42 -17.55 2.45
N ASP A 29 0.58 -18.44 2.36
CA ASP A 29 1.92 -18.12 1.80
C ASP A 29 2.61 -16.92 2.50
N HIS A 30 2.60 -16.96 3.83
CA HIS A 30 3.18 -15.90 4.63
C HIS A 30 4.71 -15.86 4.55
N CYS A 31 5.25 -14.66 4.33
CA CYS A 31 6.66 -14.35 4.36
C CYS A 31 6.90 -13.17 5.31
N ILE A 32 7.77 -13.34 6.29
CA ILE A 32 8.14 -12.29 7.27
C ILE A 32 9.64 -12.07 7.19
N GLY A 33 10.07 -10.84 7.29
CA GLY A 33 11.48 -10.51 7.28
C GLY A 33 11.76 -9.03 7.52
N THR A 34 13.03 -8.67 7.37
CA THR A 34 13.51 -7.28 7.46
C THR A 34 14.28 -6.94 6.20
N PHE A 35 14.00 -5.79 5.59
CA PHE A 35 14.73 -5.26 4.44
C PHE A 35 14.81 -3.73 4.53
N LEU A 36 15.99 -3.15 4.26
CA LEU A 36 16.26 -1.70 4.39
C LEU A 36 15.85 -1.14 5.77
N HIS A 37 16.07 -1.91 6.83
CA HIS A 37 15.68 -1.60 8.22
C HIS A 37 14.17 -1.56 8.50
N HIS A 38 13.34 -1.96 7.55
CA HIS A 38 11.90 -2.10 7.76
C HIS A 38 11.53 -3.57 7.97
N ASP A 39 10.73 -3.82 8.98
CA ASP A 39 10.07 -5.11 9.16
C ASP A 39 8.88 -5.20 8.21
N PHE A 40 8.69 -6.35 7.60
CA PHE A 40 7.60 -6.57 6.66
C PHE A 40 6.93 -7.93 6.85
N ILE A 41 5.66 -8.00 6.47
CA ILE A 41 4.89 -9.23 6.28
C ILE A 41 4.32 -9.21 4.88
N SER A 42 4.52 -10.28 4.11
CA SER A 42 3.87 -10.46 2.82
C SER A 42 3.07 -11.75 2.82
N LEU A 43 1.86 -11.70 2.28
CA LEU A 43 0.95 -12.86 2.25
C LEU A 43 -0.01 -12.79 1.06
N HIS A 44 -0.64 -13.93 0.77
CA HIS A 44 -1.77 -14.00 -0.14
C HIS A 44 -3.08 -13.95 0.65
N ARG A 45 -4.02 -13.15 0.20
CA ARG A 45 -5.35 -13.03 0.78
C ARG A 45 -6.43 -13.25 -0.27
N GLU A 46 -7.36 -14.16 0.03
CA GLU A 46 -8.58 -14.27 -0.76
C GLU A 46 -9.58 -13.24 -0.26
N THR A 47 -10.08 -12.40 -1.17
CA THR A 47 -11.09 -11.37 -0.89
C THR A 47 -12.29 -11.56 -1.79
N PRO A 48 -13.46 -10.97 -1.47
CA PRO A 48 -14.63 -11.01 -2.35
C PRO A 48 -14.42 -10.42 -3.75
N ILE A 49 -13.40 -9.60 -3.92
CA ILE A 49 -13.05 -8.95 -5.18
C ILE A 49 -11.84 -9.59 -5.87
N GLY A 50 -11.37 -10.74 -5.36
CA GLY A 50 -10.29 -11.52 -5.94
C GLY A 50 -9.14 -11.79 -4.98
N ARG A 51 -8.19 -12.58 -5.45
CA ARG A 51 -6.96 -12.88 -4.71
C ARG A 51 -5.99 -11.70 -4.84
N VAL A 52 -5.37 -11.32 -3.73
CA VAL A 52 -4.38 -10.24 -3.68
C VAL A 52 -3.13 -10.68 -2.95
N VAL A 53 -1.96 -10.17 -3.37
CA VAL A 53 -0.74 -10.23 -2.57
C VAL A 53 -0.64 -8.94 -1.79
N ILE A 54 -0.53 -9.05 -0.48
CA ILE A 54 -0.42 -7.90 0.43
C ILE A 54 0.98 -7.90 1.01
N THR A 55 1.65 -6.76 0.98
CA THR A 55 2.86 -6.52 1.75
C THR A 55 2.60 -5.38 2.73
N GLU A 56 2.63 -5.67 4.01
CA GLU A 56 2.65 -4.69 5.09
C GLU A 56 4.09 -4.40 5.47
N VAL A 57 4.41 -3.12 5.65
CA VAL A 57 5.73 -2.63 6.08
C VAL A 57 5.55 -1.69 7.25
N ASP A 58 6.30 -1.92 8.32
CA ASP A 58 6.32 -1.03 9.47
C ASP A 58 7.09 0.25 9.13
N LEU A 59 6.45 1.40 9.41
CA LEU A 59 7.02 2.73 9.23
C LEU A 59 7.60 3.22 10.56
N HIS A 60 8.88 3.56 10.56
CA HIS A 60 9.60 4.05 11.73
C HIS A 60 9.49 5.58 11.81
N THR A 61 8.32 6.07 12.22
CA THR A 61 8.04 7.50 12.29
C THR A 61 7.68 7.96 13.70
N LEU A 62 8.03 9.21 14.03
CA LEU A 62 7.70 9.83 15.32
C LEU A 62 6.21 10.16 15.44
N HIS A 63 5.57 10.42 14.32
CA HIS A 63 4.16 10.80 14.24
C HIS A 63 3.40 9.88 13.28
N PRO A 64 2.22 9.39 13.66
CA PRO A 64 1.43 8.53 12.81
C PRO A 64 0.95 9.29 11.57
N PHE A 65 0.89 8.58 10.45
CA PHE A 65 0.29 9.10 9.23
C PHE A 65 -1.23 9.19 9.36
N SER A 66 -1.81 10.21 8.72
CA SER A 66 -3.25 10.20 8.46
C SER A 66 -3.56 9.14 7.42
N HIS A 67 -4.71 8.50 7.56
CA HIS A 67 -5.14 7.46 6.62
C HIS A 67 -5.37 8.01 5.21
N PHE A 68 -4.66 7.45 4.23
CA PHE A 68 -4.87 7.74 2.82
C PHE A 68 -4.52 6.53 1.92
N PHE A 69 -5.06 6.56 0.71
CA PHE A 69 -4.74 5.61 -0.35
C PHE A 69 -4.14 6.32 -1.56
N ILE A 70 -3.26 5.63 -2.28
CA ILE A 70 -2.86 5.97 -3.65
C ILE A 70 -3.34 4.84 -4.53
N VAL A 71 -4.27 5.13 -5.44
CA VAL A 71 -4.99 4.14 -6.23
C VAL A 71 -4.82 4.42 -7.71
N PRO A 72 -4.45 3.43 -8.55
CA PRO A 72 -4.42 3.61 -9.98
C PRO A 72 -5.80 3.99 -10.53
N SER A 73 -5.87 5.04 -11.34
CA SER A 73 -7.12 5.54 -11.94
C SER A 73 -7.78 4.53 -12.90
N LEU A 74 -6.99 3.60 -13.44
CA LEU A 74 -7.46 2.53 -14.34
C LEU A 74 -7.90 1.26 -13.60
N LEU A 75 -7.79 1.21 -12.28
CA LEU A 75 -8.37 0.11 -11.53
C LEU A 75 -9.87 0.09 -11.73
N GLY A 76 -10.36 -1.10 -12.05
CA GLY A 76 -11.77 -1.32 -12.24
C GLY A 76 -12.59 -0.74 -11.10
N ARG A 77 -13.78 -0.28 -11.41
CA ARG A 77 -14.72 0.39 -10.52
C ARG A 77 -14.92 -0.36 -9.20
N ASP A 78 -14.85 -1.68 -9.23
CA ASP A 78 -15.08 -2.55 -8.07
C ASP A 78 -14.09 -2.30 -6.90
N TRP A 79 -12.83 -1.98 -7.20
CA TRP A 79 -11.84 -1.67 -6.17
C TRP A 79 -12.10 -0.31 -5.53
N PHE A 80 -12.37 0.72 -6.33
CA PHE A 80 -12.75 2.03 -5.82
C PHE A 80 -14.02 1.93 -4.96
N ASP A 81 -15.04 1.24 -5.46
CA ASP A 81 -16.32 1.09 -4.75
C ASP A 81 -16.13 0.29 -3.46
N SER A 82 -15.27 -0.73 -3.45
CA SER A 82 -14.93 -1.50 -2.24
C SER A 82 -14.23 -0.63 -1.19
N ILE A 83 -13.22 0.15 -1.59
CA ILE A 83 -12.52 1.06 -0.68
C ILE A 83 -13.50 2.12 -0.14
N LEU A 84 -14.27 2.77 -1.00
CA LEU A 84 -15.22 3.83 -0.60
C LEU A 84 -16.40 3.29 0.21
N LYS A 85 -16.78 2.02 0.04
CA LYS A 85 -17.80 1.39 0.87
C LYS A 85 -17.35 1.23 2.32
N LEU A 86 -16.09 0.89 2.54
CA LEU A 86 -15.51 0.77 3.87
C LEU A 86 -15.17 2.13 4.48
N TYR A 87 -14.65 3.04 3.66
CA TYR A 87 -14.22 4.37 4.05
C TYR A 87 -15.10 5.44 3.40
N SER A 88 -16.38 5.41 3.71
CA SER A 88 -17.43 6.22 3.06
C SER A 88 -17.21 7.75 3.14
N HIS A 89 -16.32 8.21 4.01
CA HIS A 89 -15.95 9.62 4.15
C HIS A 89 -14.68 10.01 3.38
N HIS A 90 -13.94 9.05 2.82
CA HIS A 90 -12.80 9.34 1.97
C HIS A 90 -13.29 9.94 0.64
N ARG A 91 -12.50 10.85 0.10
CA ARG A 91 -12.75 11.52 -1.19
C ARG A 91 -11.45 11.67 -1.95
N HIS A 92 -11.55 11.93 -3.23
CA HIS A 92 -10.41 12.29 -4.05
C HIS A 92 -9.78 13.59 -3.52
N ALA A 93 -8.51 13.54 -3.17
CA ALA A 93 -7.75 14.72 -2.83
C ALA A 93 -7.43 15.49 -4.14
N PRO A 94 -7.89 16.74 -4.30
CA PRO A 94 -7.67 17.49 -5.52
C PRO A 94 -6.19 17.88 -5.63
N TYR A 95 -5.57 17.53 -6.73
CA TYR A 95 -4.20 17.97 -7.03
C TYR A 95 -4.15 19.49 -7.22
N ALA A 96 -3.18 20.14 -6.58
CA ALA A 96 -2.93 21.56 -6.75
C ALA A 96 -2.03 21.83 -7.96
N PRO A 97 -2.06 23.04 -8.56
CA PRO A 97 -1.21 23.39 -9.70
C PRO A 97 0.30 23.25 -9.45
N HIS A 98 0.74 23.40 -8.21
CA HIS A 98 2.16 23.42 -7.81
C HIS A 98 2.48 22.37 -6.72
N ASP A 99 1.82 21.22 -6.76
CA ASP A 99 1.98 20.17 -5.78
C ASP A 99 3.23 19.28 -5.96
N GLY A 100 4.00 19.52 -7.01
CA GLY A 100 5.23 18.77 -7.33
C GLY A 100 4.99 17.43 -8.04
N PHE A 101 3.74 16.98 -8.22
CA PHE A 101 3.45 15.75 -8.94
C PHE A 101 3.59 15.93 -10.45
N SER A 102 4.19 14.95 -11.12
CA SER A 102 4.24 14.94 -12.58
C SER A 102 2.84 14.79 -13.19
N PRO A 103 2.59 15.36 -14.40
CA PRO A 103 1.32 15.15 -15.12
C PRO A 103 0.97 13.66 -15.25
N ARG A 104 1.97 12.82 -15.59
CA ARG A 104 1.79 11.38 -15.72
C ARG A 104 1.29 10.73 -14.42
N PHE A 105 1.82 11.14 -13.26
CA PHE A 105 1.36 10.60 -11.98
C PHE A 105 -0.10 11.00 -11.73
N LYS A 106 -0.47 12.24 -11.96
CA LYS A 106 -1.85 12.75 -11.81
C LYS A 106 -2.87 12.04 -12.70
N ASP A 107 -2.45 11.71 -13.93
CA ASP A 107 -3.30 10.98 -14.88
C ASP A 107 -3.45 9.50 -14.50
N THR A 108 -2.43 8.93 -13.84
CA THR A 108 -2.36 7.50 -13.54
C THR A 108 -2.92 7.15 -12.16
N TYR A 109 -2.75 8.05 -11.18
CA TYR A 109 -3.09 7.76 -9.78
C TYR A 109 -4.03 8.79 -9.17
N THR A 110 -4.85 8.31 -8.27
CA THR A 110 -5.76 9.11 -7.44
C THR A 110 -5.40 8.93 -5.99
N ILE A 111 -5.33 10.01 -5.22
CA ILE A 111 -5.16 9.98 -3.78
C ILE A 111 -6.54 10.09 -3.12
N LEU A 112 -6.87 9.13 -2.26
CA LEU A 112 -8.10 9.12 -1.49
C LEU A 112 -7.78 9.35 -0.01
N SER A 113 -8.43 10.31 0.61
CA SER A 113 -8.32 10.53 2.06
C SER A 113 -9.55 11.28 2.61
N LEU A 114 -9.58 11.50 3.91
CA LEU A 114 -10.58 12.40 4.51
C LEU A 114 -10.32 13.84 4.05
N PRO A 115 -11.36 14.62 3.73
CA PRO A 115 -11.20 16.01 3.27
C PRO A 115 -10.37 16.89 4.21
N THR A 116 -10.48 16.68 5.51
CA THR A 116 -9.71 17.40 6.54
C THR A 116 -8.21 17.12 6.48
N TYR A 117 -7.79 16.04 5.79
CA TYR A 117 -6.39 15.62 5.66
C TYR A 117 -5.84 15.72 4.24
N PHE A 118 -6.56 16.29 3.27
CA PHE A 118 -6.10 16.37 1.89
C PHE A 118 -4.70 16.96 1.75
N ALA A 119 -4.47 18.14 2.35
CA ALA A 119 -3.16 18.78 2.28
C ALA A 119 -2.05 17.91 2.89
N LYS A 120 -2.33 17.26 4.02
CA LYS A 120 -1.38 16.37 4.71
C LYS A 120 -1.11 15.11 3.89
N SER A 121 -2.14 14.50 3.31
CA SER A 121 -2.01 13.30 2.46
C SER A 121 -1.23 13.60 1.18
N LEU A 122 -1.50 14.74 0.53
CA LEU A 122 -0.74 15.19 -0.65
C LEU A 122 0.73 15.48 -0.30
N TYR A 123 0.99 16.08 0.86
CA TYR A 123 2.34 16.34 1.34
C TYR A 123 3.13 15.03 1.53
N PHE A 124 2.53 14.01 2.15
CA PHE A 124 3.17 12.71 2.35
C PHE A 124 3.31 11.90 1.06
N ALA A 125 2.32 11.95 0.18
CA ALA A 125 2.39 11.32 -1.13
C ALA A 125 3.44 11.95 -2.07
N SER A 126 4.03 13.03 -1.73
CA SER A 126 5.16 13.82 -2.26
C SER A 126 5.74 13.43 -3.63
N GLU A 127 6.54 14.30 -4.21
CA GLU A 127 7.24 14.04 -5.48
C GLU A 127 8.13 12.78 -5.41
N ASP A 128 8.81 12.53 -4.29
CA ASP A 128 9.72 11.39 -4.15
C ASP A 128 8.96 10.06 -4.05
N VAL A 129 7.85 10.04 -3.30
CA VAL A 129 6.91 8.90 -3.23
C VAL A 129 6.30 8.64 -4.62
N ALA A 130 5.84 9.70 -5.30
CA ALA A 130 5.28 9.60 -6.63
C ALA A 130 6.31 9.09 -7.67
N LYS A 131 7.57 9.50 -7.57
CA LYS A 131 8.66 8.99 -8.41
C LYS A 131 8.93 7.51 -8.14
N CYS A 132 8.97 7.11 -6.87
CA CYS A 132 9.15 5.72 -6.47
C CYS A 132 8.04 4.83 -7.06
N ILE A 133 6.78 5.24 -6.90
CA ILE A 133 5.62 4.53 -7.48
C ILE A 133 5.70 4.49 -9.01
N SER A 134 6.02 5.60 -9.66
CA SER A 134 6.08 5.68 -11.12
C SER A 134 7.22 4.84 -11.72
N ALA A 135 8.30 4.62 -10.98
CA ALA A 135 9.43 3.81 -11.41
C ALA A 135 9.09 2.32 -11.54
N MET A 136 8.11 1.83 -10.78
CA MET A 136 7.65 0.43 -10.86
C MET A 136 6.92 0.11 -12.15
N GLN A 137 6.36 1.11 -12.86
CA GLN A 137 5.59 0.97 -14.09
C GLN A 137 4.44 -0.06 -14.02
N GLN A 138 4.03 -0.45 -12.83
CA GLN A 138 2.99 -1.44 -12.60
C GLN A 138 1.72 -0.72 -12.13
N HIS A 139 0.67 -0.78 -12.94
CA HIS A 139 -0.58 -0.03 -12.71
C HIS A 139 -1.63 -0.81 -11.93
N HIS A 140 -1.24 -1.90 -11.26
CA HIS A 140 -2.14 -2.76 -10.50
C HIS A 140 -1.84 -2.81 -9.00
N TYR A 141 -1.02 -1.87 -8.52
CA TYR A 141 -0.79 -1.74 -7.08
C TYR A 141 -1.66 -0.64 -6.47
N VAL A 142 -2.31 -0.98 -5.38
CA VAL A 142 -2.93 -0.03 -4.45
C VAL A 142 -2.03 0.14 -3.25
N TYR A 143 -1.88 1.36 -2.80
CA TYR A 143 -1.10 1.71 -1.62
C TYR A 143 -2.02 2.28 -0.57
N GLU A 144 -1.94 1.79 0.65
CA GLU A 144 -2.64 2.31 1.81
C GLU A 144 -1.62 2.67 2.88
N VAL A 145 -1.72 3.87 3.41
CA VAL A 145 -0.90 4.33 4.52
C VAL A 145 -1.83 4.69 5.66
N ILE A 146 -1.59 4.11 6.82
CA ILE A 146 -2.37 4.37 8.02
C ILE A 146 -1.48 4.20 9.25
N ASP A 147 -1.52 5.17 10.15
CA ASP A 147 -0.71 5.18 11.37
C ASP A 147 0.78 4.97 11.06
N ASN A 148 1.34 3.86 11.47
CA ASN A 148 2.74 3.50 11.24
C ASN A 148 2.87 2.30 10.28
N SER A 149 1.90 2.08 9.41
CA SER A 149 1.94 0.96 8.45
C SER A 149 1.72 1.44 7.02
N LEU A 150 2.51 0.86 6.11
CA LEU A 150 2.30 0.93 4.66
C LEU A 150 1.83 -0.44 4.20
N PHE A 151 0.68 -0.49 3.53
CA PHE A 151 0.19 -1.67 2.84
C PHE A 151 0.31 -1.49 1.34
N VAL A 152 0.89 -2.48 0.67
CA VAL A 152 0.98 -2.53 -0.79
C VAL A 152 0.19 -3.75 -1.26
N TYR A 153 -0.88 -3.51 -2.00
CA TYR A 153 -1.77 -4.52 -2.55
C TYR A 153 -1.46 -4.73 -4.02
N ASN A 154 -1.01 -5.92 -4.37
CA ASN A 154 -0.88 -6.32 -5.77
C ASN A 154 -2.17 -7.01 -6.21
N LEU A 155 -2.85 -6.41 -7.17
CA LEU A 155 -4.14 -6.84 -7.71
C LEU A 155 -4.00 -7.72 -8.95
N GLU A 156 -2.78 -8.07 -9.32
CA GLU A 156 -2.51 -8.95 -10.44
C GLU A 156 -3.05 -10.35 -10.12
N GLN A 157 -3.93 -10.86 -10.96
CA GLN A 157 -4.59 -12.16 -10.74
C GLN A 157 -3.71 -13.37 -11.11
N THR A 158 -2.50 -13.13 -11.58
CA THR A 158 -1.55 -14.20 -11.88
C THR A 158 -0.99 -14.79 -10.59
N GLU A 159 -0.73 -16.09 -10.57
CA GLU A 159 -0.06 -16.71 -9.42
C GLU A 159 1.31 -16.06 -9.21
N PRO A 160 1.56 -15.48 -8.03
CA PRO A 160 2.80 -14.80 -7.77
C PRO A 160 3.95 -15.80 -7.69
N THR A 161 5.04 -15.44 -8.33
CA THR A 161 6.30 -16.17 -8.25
C THR A 161 7.12 -15.63 -7.07
N GLU A 162 8.07 -16.41 -6.56
CA GLU A 162 9.04 -15.96 -5.55
C GLU A 162 9.71 -14.64 -5.97
N LYS A 163 10.06 -14.51 -7.25
CA LYS A 163 10.65 -13.29 -7.80
C LYS A 163 9.71 -12.10 -7.75
N SER A 164 8.41 -12.29 -8.01
CA SER A 164 7.44 -11.19 -7.97
C SER A 164 7.19 -10.72 -6.52
N ILE A 165 7.16 -11.66 -5.57
CA ILE A 165 7.05 -11.34 -4.13
C ILE A 165 8.30 -10.59 -3.66
N ASP A 166 9.51 -11.06 -3.99
CA ASP A 166 10.77 -10.37 -3.65
C ASP A 166 10.80 -8.95 -4.23
N THR A 167 10.35 -8.79 -5.48
CA THR A 167 10.25 -7.47 -6.12
C THR A 167 9.28 -6.56 -5.38
N GLN A 168 8.10 -7.05 -5.02
CA GLN A 168 7.09 -6.29 -4.28
C GLN A 168 7.60 -5.87 -2.89
N VAL A 169 8.24 -6.80 -2.15
CA VAL A 169 8.80 -6.52 -0.82
C VAL A 169 9.88 -5.43 -0.91
N ARG A 170 10.84 -5.56 -1.82
CA ARG A 170 11.92 -4.57 -2.02
C ARG A 170 11.37 -3.19 -2.34
N PHE A 171 10.39 -3.16 -3.23
CA PHE A 171 9.71 -1.93 -3.59
C PHE A 171 8.95 -1.32 -2.42
N SER A 172 8.18 -2.13 -1.68
CA SER A 172 7.42 -1.66 -0.51
C SER A 172 8.32 -1.04 0.56
N CYS A 173 9.46 -1.65 0.85
CA CYS A 173 10.44 -1.09 1.79
C CYS A 173 11.11 0.19 1.26
N ALA A 174 11.41 0.27 -0.05
CA ALA A 174 11.92 1.50 -0.64
C ALA A 174 10.89 2.65 -0.58
N LEU A 175 9.62 2.33 -0.81
CA LEU A 175 8.51 3.28 -0.69
C LEU A 175 8.33 3.74 0.78
N ALA A 176 8.45 2.82 1.75
CA ALA A 176 8.43 3.15 3.17
C ALA A 176 9.54 4.15 3.52
N THR A 177 10.76 3.93 3.05
CA THR A 177 11.89 4.87 3.23
C THR A 177 11.57 6.26 2.64
N ALA A 178 10.95 6.32 1.46
CA ALA A 178 10.56 7.60 0.85
C ALA A 178 9.49 8.33 1.67
N LEU A 179 8.50 7.61 2.22
CA LEU A 179 7.47 8.16 3.10
C LEU A 179 8.07 8.72 4.39
N GLU A 180 8.97 7.99 5.04
CA GLU A 180 9.61 8.40 6.29
C GLU A 180 10.48 9.64 6.17
N THR A 181 11.13 9.83 5.01
CA THR A 181 11.96 11.01 4.75
C THR A 181 11.19 12.32 4.93
N ARG A 182 9.87 12.31 4.73
CA ARG A 182 8.98 13.46 4.87
C ARG A 182 8.35 13.60 6.27
N ASN A 183 8.49 12.61 7.13
CA ASN A 183 7.86 12.59 8.45
C ASN A 183 8.89 12.68 9.61
N LYS A 184 10.10 13.16 9.28
CA LYS A 184 11.17 13.43 10.24
C LYS A 184 11.07 14.81 10.85
#